data_288fe6abfc7c39387e517af80091c1e4
#
_entry.id   288fe6abfc7c39387e517af80091c1e4
#
_cell.length_a   1.000
_cell.length_b   1.000
_cell.length_c   1.000
_cell.angle_alpha   90.00
_cell.angle_beta   90.00
_cell.angle_gamma   90.00
#
_symmetry.space_group_name_H-M   'P 1'
#
loop_
_entity.id
_entity.type
_entity.pdbx_description
1 polymer ?
#
loop_
_entity_poly.entity_id
_entity_poly.type
_entity_poly.pdbx_seq_one_letter_code
_entity_poly.pdbx_strand_id
1 'polypeptide(L)'
;MGAVLIEGPRGCGKTSTALAKAASHVRLDKSPSMVQLAELNPSEIMKGDTPRLIDEWQLAPSIWNALRHEIDDRQQRGQFILSGSSSPTMDKSRHSGAGRIARLRMRPMALVESGASSGSISLNQLGMGESVSATSELSYRDLAEQAVRGGWPGLLEIGTRQAIAFNRSYCENIYESELEAAVGVRHNPDAVRRLISSVARNISSEATLQSIAKDIAPAGSSVEPKTVAAYIDALNQVFALEELPAWSVSLRSRSRLRTSSKLHLADPGLACAALGVGVDRLASDPEYFGQVFESMVIRDLRTLASAEFGRVYHYRDNTGLEVDAIIEYPEDSKWAACEVKLGSSRIHEAEENLLKLANDRVDVEKVGKPAFLAVITGTEYAYTLPSGVHVVPLGVLGY
;
A
#
# COMPACT_ATOMS: atom_id res chain seq x y z
N MET A 1 -19.56 11.35 7.82
CA MET A 1 -18.90 12.32 6.97
C MET A 1 -19.75 12.57 5.72
N GLY A 2 -19.68 13.76 5.11
CA GLY A 2 -20.48 14.15 3.93
C GLY A 2 -19.90 13.62 2.62
N ALA A 3 -18.58 13.42 2.56
CA ALA A 3 -17.90 12.88 1.38
C ALA A 3 -16.84 11.84 1.74
N VAL A 4 -16.45 11.06 0.72
CA VAL A 4 -15.31 10.14 0.75
C VAL A 4 -14.38 10.48 -0.41
N LEU A 5 -13.10 10.67 -0.12
CA LEU A 5 -12.03 10.77 -1.12
C LEU A 5 -11.38 9.41 -1.29
N ILE A 6 -11.49 8.83 -2.49
CA ILE A 6 -10.80 7.61 -2.89
C ILE A 6 -9.51 8.01 -3.59
N GLU A 7 -8.37 7.69 -2.98
CA GLU A 7 -7.04 8.00 -3.49
C GLU A 7 -6.19 6.72 -3.65
N GLY A 8 -5.25 6.74 -4.57
CA GLY A 8 -4.37 5.58 -4.85
C GLY A 8 -3.78 5.63 -6.25
N PRO A 9 -2.88 4.69 -6.59
CA PRO A 9 -2.16 4.70 -7.87
C PRO A 9 -3.10 4.62 -9.07
N ARG A 10 -2.67 5.07 -10.22
CA ARG A 10 -3.42 4.93 -11.47
C ARG A 10 -3.68 3.45 -11.75
N GLY A 11 -4.84 3.13 -12.30
CA GLY A 11 -5.18 1.76 -12.69
C GLY A 11 -5.57 0.81 -11.55
N CYS A 12 -5.54 1.22 -10.26
CA CYS A 12 -5.94 0.37 -9.13
C CYS A 12 -7.46 0.18 -8.96
N GLY A 13 -8.29 0.74 -9.86
CA GLY A 13 -9.75 0.51 -9.86
C GLY A 13 -10.60 1.60 -9.19
N LYS A 14 -10.05 2.74 -8.79
CA LYS A 14 -10.78 3.83 -8.08
C LYS A 14 -12.09 4.23 -8.74
N THR A 15 -12.04 4.59 -10.02
CA THR A 15 -13.23 5.01 -10.79
C THR A 15 -14.28 3.93 -10.84
N SER A 16 -13.89 2.67 -11.09
CA SER A 16 -14.83 1.52 -11.14
C SER A 16 -15.50 1.27 -9.79
N THR A 17 -14.73 1.29 -8.70
CA THR A 17 -15.25 1.14 -7.33
C THR A 17 -16.17 2.29 -6.96
N ALA A 18 -15.79 3.52 -7.29
CA ALA A 18 -16.61 4.71 -7.04
C ALA A 18 -17.93 4.68 -7.82
N LEU A 19 -17.89 4.31 -9.12
CA LEU A 19 -19.07 4.19 -9.96
C LEU A 19 -20.07 3.14 -9.46
N ALA A 20 -19.58 2.03 -8.90
CA ALA A 20 -20.46 0.99 -8.33
C ALA A 20 -21.27 1.45 -7.12
N LYS A 21 -20.91 2.58 -6.51
CA LYS A 21 -21.58 3.16 -5.33
C LYS A 21 -22.25 4.50 -5.62
N ALA A 22 -21.95 5.13 -6.74
CA ALA A 22 -22.48 6.45 -7.10
C ALA A 22 -23.86 6.35 -7.77
N ALA A 23 -24.80 7.21 -7.37
CA ALA A 23 -26.07 7.40 -8.05
C ALA A 23 -25.95 8.31 -9.28
N SER A 24 -25.02 9.24 -9.27
CA SER A 24 -24.66 10.07 -10.44
C SER A 24 -23.18 10.35 -10.49
N HIS A 25 -22.65 10.76 -11.64
CA HIS A 25 -21.24 11.02 -11.78
C HIS A 25 -20.92 12.13 -12.76
N VAL A 26 -19.74 12.75 -12.57
CA VAL A 26 -19.08 13.61 -13.53
C VAL A 26 -17.61 13.23 -13.60
N ARG A 27 -17.06 13.21 -14.81
CA ARG A 27 -15.63 12.91 -15.07
C ARG A 27 -14.99 14.16 -15.64
N LEU A 28 -14.05 14.76 -14.92
CA LEU A 28 -13.41 16.01 -15.31
C LEU A 28 -12.41 15.82 -16.47
N ASP A 29 -11.84 14.64 -16.59
CA ASP A 29 -10.89 14.27 -17.66
C ASP A 29 -11.52 14.16 -19.06
N LYS A 30 -12.86 14.15 -19.16
CA LYS A 30 -13.57 13.99 -20.44
C LYS A 30 -13.36 15.16 -21.40
N SER A 31 -13.25 16.39 -20.90
CA SER A 31 -13.01 17.54 -21.76
C SER A 31 -12.45 18.73 -20.97
N PRO A 32 -11.63 19.60 -21.61
CA PRO A 32 -11.16 20.84 -21.01
C PRO A 32 -12.30 21.76 -20.54
N SER A 33 -13.44 21.75 -21.23
CA SER A 33 -14.61 22.57 -20.86
C SER A 33 -15.22 22.14 -19.52
N MET A 34 -15.16 20.82 -19.17
CA MET A 34 -15.60 20.35 -17.85
C MET A 34 -14.71 20.86 -16.74
N VAL A 35 -13.39 20.89 -16.96
CA VAL A 35 -12.43 21.45 -16.00
C VAL A 35 -12.67 22.96 -15.83
N GLN A 36 -12.87 23.70 -16.93
CA GLN A 36 -13.19 25.14 -16.86
C GLN A 36 -14.49 25.41 -16.11
N LEU A 37 -15.53 24.63 -16.37
CA LEU A 37 -16.81 24.74 -15.65
C LEU A 37 -16.60 24.50 -14.16
N ALA A 38 -15.84 23.45 -13.81
CA ALA A 38 -15.56 23.09 -12.43
C ALA A 38 -14.79 24.20 -11.69
N GLU A 39 -13.86 24.90 -12.36
CA GLU A 39 -13.12 26.02 -11.77
C GLU A 39 -13.96 27.29 -11.64
N LEU A 40 -14.81 27.60 -12.64
CA LEU A 40 -15.61 28.83 -12.65
C LEU A 40 -16.89 28.70 -11.82
N ASN A 41 -17.53 27.54 -11.85
CA ASN A 41 -18.79 27.27 -11.15
C ASN A 41 -18.83 25.84 -10.59
N PRO A 42 -18.08 25.55 -9.53
CA PRO A 42 -18.02 24.20 -8.94
C PRO A 42 -19.38 23.71 -8.45
N SER A 43 -20.33 24.61 -8.11
CA SER A 43 -21.67 24.22 -7.68
C SER A 43 -22.46 23.47 -8.77
N GLU A 44 -22.23 23.76 -10.05
CA GLU A 44 -22.85 23.00 -11.15
C GLU A 44 -22.36 21.55 -11.21
N ILE A 45 -21.09 21.33 -10.91
CA ILE A 45 -20.49 19.99 -10.86
C ILE A 45 -21.10 19.12 -9.74
N MET A 46 -21.56 19.77 -8.67
CA MET A 46 -22.14 19.08 -7.49
C MET A 46 -23.63 18.75 -7.64
N LYS A 47 -24.29 19.26 -8.70
CA LYS A 47 -25.71 18.95 -8.97
C LYS A 47 -25.85 17.53 -9.52
N GLY A 48 -26.79 16.78 -8.96
CA GLY A 48 -27.15 15.40 -9.38
C GLY A 48 -27.54 14.55 -8.19
N ASP A 49 -27.97 13.33 -8.49
CA ASP A 49 -28.35 12.34 -7.49
C ASP A 49 -27.15 11.94 -6.64
N THR A 50 -27.36 11.71 -5.35
CA THR A 50 -26.32 11.37 -4.38
C THR A 50 -26.41 9.90 -3.96
N PRO A 51 -25.27 9.25 -3.71
CA PRO A 51 -23.90 9.73 -3.75
C PRO A 51 -23.44 10.16 -5.15
N ARG A 52 -22.87 11.36 -5.27
CA ARG A 52 -22.37 11.88 -6.54
C ARG A 52 -20.87 11.71 -6.65
N LEU A 53 -20.40 11.02 -7.69
CA LEU A 53 -18.98 10.88 -7.99
C LEU A 53 -18.48 12.10 -8.78
N ILE A 54 -17.37 12.68 -8.29
CA ILE A 54 -16.54 13.66 -9.01
C ILE A 54 -15.20 12.98 -9.26
N ASP A 55 -15.01 12.48 -10.48
CA ASP A 55 -13.82 11.72 -10.88
C ASP A 55 -12.71 12.65 -11.39
N GLU A 56 -11.44 12.34 -11.04
CA GLU A 56 -10.23 13.16 -11.31
C GLU A 56 -10.35 14.59 -10.77
N TRP A 57 -10.92 14.73 -9.56
CA TRP A 57 -11.21 16.03 -8.93
C TRP A 57 -10.01 16.97 -8.83
N GLN A 58 -8.76 16.45 -8.77
CA GLN A 58 -7.54 17.25 -8.70
C GLN A 58 -7.29 18.10 -9.94
N LEU A 59 -7.98 17.84 -11.05
CA LEU A 59 -7.94 18.68 -12.25
C LEU A 59 -8.60 20.04 -12.04
N ALA A 60 -9.49 20.17 -11.03
CA ALA A 60 -10.14 21.44 -10.66
C ALA A 60 -10.08 21.64 -9.14
N PRO A 61 -8.96 22.14 -8.58
CA PRO A 61 -8.75 22.30 -7.15
C PRO A 61 -9.79 23.17 -6.42
N SER A 62 -10.47 24.07 -7.11
CA SER A 62 -11.57 24.91 -6.58
C SER A 62 -12.72 24.08 -6.00
N ILE A 63 -12.95 22.87 -6.54
CA ILE A 63 -13.98 21.93 -6.06
C ILE A 63 -13.81 21.62 -4.58
N TRP A 64 -12.59 21.53 -4.06
CA TRP A 64 -12.35 21.14 -2.67
C TRP A 64 -13.02 22.07 -1.66
N ASN A 65 -12.86 23.39 -1.82
CA ASN A 65 -13.44 24.35 -0.91
C ASN A 65 -14.96 24.47 -1.11
N ALA A 66 -15.42 24.46 -2.35
CA ALA A 66 -16.84 24.51 -2.66
C ALA A 66 -17.58 23.27 -2.12
N LEU A 67 -17.00 22.07 -2.25
CA LEU A 67 -17.55 20.84 -1.70
C LEU A 67 -17.69 20.90 -0.18
N ARG A 68 -16.72 21.49 0.52
CA ARG A 68 -16.82 21.66 1.98
C ARG A 68 -18.02 22.50 2.39
N HIS A 69 -18.25 23.62 1.69
CA HIS A 69 -19.42 24.48 1.93
C HIS A 69 -20.71 23.72 1.61
N GLU A 70 -20.77 23.03 0.49
CA GLU A 70 -21.94 22.23 0.10
C GLU A 70 -22.27 21.14 1.14
N ILE A 71 -21.26 20.47 1.72
CA ILE A 71 -21.43 19.50 2.80
C ILE A 71 -22.00 20.16 4.05
N ASP A 72 -21.49 21.35 4.41
CA ASP A 72 -21.95 22.10 5.58
C ASP A 72 -23.40 22.57 5.39
N ASP A 73 -23.75 23.02 4.21
CA ASP A 73 -25.11 23.50 3.89
C ASP A 73 -26.13 22.36 3.86
N ARG A 74 -25.78 21.21 3.26
CA ARG A 74 -26.71 20.05 3.19
C ARG A 74 -26.85 19.31 4.52
N GLN A 75 -25.84 19.33 5.39
CA GLN A 75 -25.79 18.61 6.68
C GLN A 75 -26.15 17.12 6.59
N GLN A 76 -25.93 16.48 5.44
CA GLN A 76 -26.22 15.08 5.17
C GLN A 76 -24.94 14.27 5.00
N ARG A 77 -25.00 12.97 5.33
CA ARG A 77 -23.87 12.04 5.15
C ARG A 77 -23.90 11.39 3.78
N GLY A 78 -22.70 10.95 3.29
CA GLY A 78 -22.60 10.13 2.09
C GLY A 78 -23.02 10.82 0.79
N GLN A 79 -22.87 12.14 0.71
CA GLN A 79 -23.36 12.93 -0.44
C GLN A 79 -22.44 12.83 -1.66
N PHE A 80 -21.11 12.74 -1.42
CA PHE A 80 -20.12 12.85 -2.48
C PHE A 80 -19.06 11.76 -2.39
N ILE A 81 -18.59 11.34 -3.55
CA ILE A 81 -17.39 10.52 -3.72
C ILE A 81 -16.43 11.33 -4.61
N LEU A 82 -15.21 11.54 -4.15
CA LEU A 82 -14.14 12.09 -4.95
C LEU A 82 -13.18 10.96 -5.31
N SER A 83 -12.66 10.93 -6.52
CA SER A 83 -11.57 10.02 -6.90
C SER A 83 -10.43 10.79 -7.55
N GLY A 84 -9.21 10.38 -7.24
CA GLY A 84 -8.01 11.02 -7.78
C GLY A 84 -6.77 10.14 -7.68
N SER A 85 -5.89 10.27 -8.67
CA SER A 85 -4.65 9.50 -8.81
C SER A 85 -3.41 10.21 -8.30
N SER A 86 -3.55 11.40 -7.77
CA SER A 86 -2.48 12.14 -7.09
C SER A 86 -3.03 12.88 -5.88
N SER A 87 -2.22 12.98 -4.84
CA SER A 87 -2.51 13.91 -3.74
C SER A 87 -2.13 15.30 -4.20
N PRO A 88 -3.08 16.22 -4.37
CA PRO A 88 -2.74 17.57 -4.79
C PRO A 88 -1.79 18.19 -3.78
N THR A 89 -0.76 18.89 -4.27
CA THR A 89 0.13 19.71 -3.44
C THR A 89 -0.69 20.56 -2.48
N MET A 90 -0.27 20.62 -1.22
CA MET A 90 -0.90 21.44 -0.19
C MET A 90 -0.82 22.90 -0.60
N ASP A 91 -1.81 23.38 -1.33
CA ASP A 91 -2.00 24.80 -1.57
C ASP A 91 -2.42 25.48 -0.25
N LYS A 92 -1.77 26.59 0.09
CA LYS A 92 -2.09 27.40 1.29
C LYS A 92 -3.53 27.89 1.30
N SER A 93 -4.20 27.94 0.15
CA SER A 93 -5.62 28.31 0.00
C SER A 93 -6.58 27.16 0.36
N ARG A 94 -6.08 25.92 0.51
CA ARG A 94 -6.89 24.75 0.84
C ARG A 94 -7.14 24.67 2.34
N HIS A 95 -8.40 24.79 2.68
CA HIS A 95 -8.83 24.48 4.04
C HIS A 95 -8.85 22.97 4.30
N SER A 96 -8.61 22.57 5.55
CA SER A 96 -8.70 21.17 5.97
C SER A 96 -10.09 20.57 5.69
N GLY A 97 -10.15 19.37 5.13
CA GLY A 97 -11.38 18.57 4.98
C GLY A 97 -11.78 17.83 6.26
N ALA A 98 -11.10 18.07 7.38
CA ALA A 98 -11.32 17.37 8.65
C ALA A 98 -12.78 17.41 9.10
N GLY A 99 -13.33 16.27 9.50
CA GLY A 99 -14.72 16.13 9.92
C GLY A 99 -15.77 16.08 8.79
N ARG A 100 -15.40 16.40 7.55
CA ARG A 100 -16.29 16.45 6.39
C ARG A 100 -16.00 15.38 5.34
N ILE A 101 -14.71 15.14 5.07
CA ILE A 101 -14.24 14.27 4.00
C ILE A 101 -13.42 13.13 4.64
N ALA A 102 -13.90 11.89 4.50
CA ALA A 102 -13.12 10.71 4.84
C ALA A 102 -12.12 10.41 3.71
N ARG A 103 -10.98 9.81 4.04
CA ARG A 103 -10.01 9.34 3.04
C ARG A 103 -10.00 7.82 3.01
N LEU A 104 -10.10 7.25 1.81
CA LEU A 104 -9.98 5.83 1.54
C LEU A 104 -8.80 5.62 0.60
N ARG A 105 -7.77 4.94 1.10
CA ARG A 105 -6.61 4.57 0.29
C ARG A 105 -6.87 3.26 -0.42
N MET A 106 -6.98 3.29 -1.74
CA MET A 106 -6.99 2.07 -2.57
C MET A 106 -5.58 1.69 -3.00
N ARG A 107 -5.34 0.39 -3.07
CA ARG A 107 -4.10 -0.22 -3.54
C ARG A 107 -4.36 -1.13 -4.74
N PRO A 108 -3.34 -1.59 -5.46
CA PRO A 108 -3.49 -2.76 -6.32
C PRO A 108 -4.10 -3.93 -5.53
N MET A 109 -4.83 -4.78 -6.19
CA MET A 109 -5.61 -5.87 -5.55
C MET A 109 -4.72 -6.81 -4.73
N ALA A 110 -5.21 -7.19 -3.56
CA ALA A 110 -4.70 -8.33 -2.82
C ALA A 110 -4.99 -9.64 -3.57
N LEU A 111 -4.32 -10.75 -3.20
CA LEU A 111 -4.54 -12.03 -3.86
C LEU A 111 -6.00 -12.50 -3.75
N VAL A 112 -6.67 -12.23 -2.63
CA VAL A 112 -8.09 -12.56 -2.48
C VAL A 112 -8.99 -11.75 -3.41
N GLU A 113 -8.67 -10.47 -3.65
CA GLU A 113 -9.43 -9.61 -4.56
C GLU A 113 -9.23 -10.00 -6.02
N SER A 114 -8.06 -10.54 -6.37
CA SER A 114 -7.78 -11.05 -7.71
C SER A 114 -8.26 -12.49 -7.94
N GLY A 115 -8.80 -13.15 -6.90
CA GLY A 115 -9.22 -14.55 -6.95
C GLY A 115 -8.07 -15.56 -6.88
N ALA A 116 -6.82 -15.12 -6.65
CA ALA A 116 -5.67 -16.01 -6.50
C ALA A 116 -5.58 -16.63 -5.09
N SER A 117 -6.13 -15.98 -4.07
CA SER A 117 -6.33 -16.58 -2.73
C SER A 117 -7.76 -17.07 -2.59
N SER A 118 -7.94 -18.21 -1.91
CA SER A 118 -9.26 -18.74 -1.56
C SER A 118 -10.00 -17.89 -0.51
N GLY A 119 -9.26 -17.08 0.25
CA GLY A 119 -9.82 -16.26 1.34
C GLY A 119 -10.41 -17.07 2.49
N SER A 120 -10.04 -18.34 2.64
CA SER A 120 -10.62 -19.25 3.65
C SER A 120 -10.21 -18.96 5.09
N ILE A 121 -9.19 -18.11 5.30
CA ILE A 121 -8.75 -17.64 6.62
C ILE A 121 -8.71 -16.12 6.62
N SER A 122 -9.47 -15.49 7.52
CA SER A 122 -9.47 -14.03 7.69
C SER A 122 -8.60 -13.58 8.87
N LEU A 123 -8.17 -12.31 8.84
CA LEU A 123 -7.45 -11.72 9.99
C LEU A 123 -8.30 -11.75 11.27
N ASN A 124 -9.61 -11.58 11.14
CA ASN A 124 -10.54 -11.64 12.27
C ASN A 124 -10.59 -13.04 12.88
N GLN A 125 -10.66 -14.09 12.04
CA GLN A 125 -10.65 -15.49 12.49
C GLN A 125 -9.37 -15.83 13.27
N LEU A 126 -8.20 -15.34 12.83
CA LEU A 126 -6.93 -15.52 13.56
C LEU A 126 -7.02 -14.92 14.96
N GLY A 127 -7.73 -13.80 15.12
CA GLY A 127 -7.94 -13.13 16.42
C GLY A 127 -8.92 -13.83 17.37
N MET A 128 -9.65 -14.86 16.90
CA MET A 128 -10.60 -15.61 17.74
C MET A 128 -9.90 -16.67 18.64
N GLY A 129 -8.61 -16.93 18.41
CA GLY A 129 -7.82 -17.88 19.20
C GLY A 129 -8.11 -19.35 18.91
N GLU A 130 -8.81 -19.65 17.82
CA GLU A 130 -9.09 -21.01 17.36
C GLU A 130 -7.98 -21.51 16.43
N SER A 131 -7.77 -22.84 16.41
CA SER A 131 -6.84 -23.44 15.48
C SER A 131 -7.34 -23.32 14.04
N VAL A 132 -6.44 -22.96 13.12
CA VAL A 132 -6.74 -22.85 11.70
C VAL A 132 -6.29 -24.07 10.91
N SER A 133 -7.00 -24.40 9.85
CA SER A 133 -6.62 -25.43 8.90
C SER A 133 -7.18 -25.08 7.52
N ALA A 134 -6.30 -24.98 6.52
CA ALA A 134 -6.65 -24.74 5.12
C ALA A 134 -5.48 -25.18 4.23
N THR A 135 -5.76 -25.33 2.93
CA THR A 135 -4.75 -25.69 1.92
C THR A 135 -4.72 -24.66 0.81
N SER A 136 -3.54 -24.12 0.51
CA SER A 136 -3.30 -23.23 -0.61
C SER A 136 -3.02 -24.05 -1.88
N GLU A 137 -3.64 -23.64 -2.97
CA GLU A 137 -3.38 -24.23 -4.30
C GLU A 137 -2.18 -23.55 -5.01
N LEU A 138 -1.66 -22.44 -4.48
CA LEU A 138 -0.55 -21.72 -5.09
C LEU A 138 0.77 -22.40 -4.84
N SER A 139 1.41 -22.85 -5.93
CA SER A 139 2.79 -23.32 -5.89
C SER A 139 3.79 -22.14 -5.76
N TYR A 140 5.05 -22.47 -5.46
CA TYR A 140 6.15 -21.50 -5.45
C TYR A 140 6.25 -20.70 -6.76
N ARG A 141 6.02 -21.39 -7.92
CA ARG A 141 6.05 -20.76 -9.23
C ARG A 141 4.84 -19.86 -9.46
N ASP A 142 3.66 -20.25 -9.00
CA ASP A 142 2.45 -19.43 -9.10
C ASP A 142 2.60 -18.15 -8.27
N LEU A 143 3.19 -18.24 -7.07
CA LEU A 143 3.51 -17.06 -6.26
C LEU A 143 4.49 -16.09 -6.96
N ALA A 144 5.53 -16.64 -7.64
CA ALA A 144 6.42 -15.82 -8.46
C ALA A 144 5.69 -15.16 -9.64
N GLU A 145 4.75 -15.88 -10.25
CA GLU A 145 3.91 -15.33 -11.31
C GLU A 145 3.00 -14.21 -10.80
N GLN A 146 2.31 -14.40 -9.66
CA GLN A 146 1.48 -13.38 -9.03
C GLN A 146 2.30 -12.13 -8.67
N ALA A 147 3.50 -12.30 -8.12
CA ALA A 147 4.40 -11.21 -7.77
C ALA A 147 4.82 -10.38 -9.00
N VAL A 148 5.19 -11.05 -10.10
CA VAL A 148 5.62 -10.39 -11.34
C VAL A 148 4.45 -9.73 -12.08
N ARG A 149 3.28 -10.38 -12.06
CA ARG A 149 2.03 -9.90 -12.68
C ARG A 149 1.54 -8.63 -12.01
N GLY A 150 1.56 -8.60 -10.67
CA GLY A 150 0.99 -7.53 -9.85
C GLY A 150 -0.53 -7.60 -9.73
N GLY A 151 -1.07 -6.73 -8.85
CA GLY A 151 -2.47 -6.68 -8.48
C GLY A 151 -3.31 -5.65 -9.25
N TRP A 152 -2.98 -5.33 -10.49
CA TRP A 152 -3.75 -4.36 -11.28
C TRP A 152 -5.01 -4.98 -11.85
N PRO A 153 -6.23 -4.43 -11.61
CA PRO A 153 -7.49 -4.98 -12.13
C PRO A 153 -7.51 -5.20 -13.64
N GLY A 154 -6.88 -4.31 -14.41
CA GLY A 154 -6.78 -4.43 -15.87
C GLY A 154 -5.91 -5.60 -16.35
N LEU A 155 -5.24 -6.32 -15.45
CA LEU A 155 -4.39 -7.45 -15.78
C LEU A 155 -5.04 -8.82 -15.50
N LEU A 156 -6.25 -8.87 -14.95
CA LEU A 156 -6.89 -10.13 -14.53
C LEU A 156 -7.04 -11.14 -15.67
N GLU A 157 -7.43 -10.69 -16.85
CA GLU A 157 -7.76 -11.55 -18.00
C GLU A 157 -6.63 -11.63 -19.04
N ILE A 158 -5.46 -11.05 -18.75
CA ILE A 158 -4.35 -11.04 -19.71
C ILE A 158 -3.20 -11.92 -19.25
N GLY A 159 -2.39 -12.41 -20.21
CA GLY A 159 -1.26 -13.28 -19.92
C GLY A 159 -0.11 -12.55 -19.20
N THR A 160 0.72 -13.31 -18.50
CA THR A 160 1.86 -12.81 -17.70
C THR A 160 2.85 -11.97 -18.52
N ARG A 161 3.07 -12.34 -19.80
CA ARG A 161 3.94 -11.57 -20.68
C ARG A 161 3.43 -10.14 -20.91
N GLN A 162 2.12 -9.98 -21.12
CA GLN A 162 1.48 -8.68 -21.28
C GLN A 162 1.47 -7.89 -19.97
N ALA A 163 1.29 -8.58 -18.84
CA ALA A 163 1.37 -7.97 -17.50
C ALA A 163 2.77 -7.39 -17.22
N ILE A 164 3.83 -8.10 -17.59
CA ILE A 164 5.22 -7.61 -17.52
C ILE A 164 5.40 -6.36 -18.37
N ALA A 165 4.88 -6.36 -19.62
CA ALA A 165 4.95 -5.21 -20.51
C ALA A 165 4.20 -4.00 -19.93
N PHE A 166 3.02 -4.22 -19.35
CA PHE A 166 2.25 -3.19 -18.65
C PHE A 166 3.04 -2.57 -17.51
N ASN A 167 3.59 -3.39 -16.60
CA ASN A 167 4.36 -2.90 -15.46
C ASN A 167 5.60 -2.11 -15.88
N ARG A 168 6.27 -2.48 -16.98
CA ARG A 168 7.37 -1.69 -17.55
C ARG A 168 6.89 -0.33 -18.05
N SER A 169 5.84 -0.30 -18.87
CA SER A 169 5.25 0.96 -19.33
C SER A 169 4.75 1.82 -18.18
N TYR A 170 4.23 1.21 -17.12
CA TYR A 170 3.81 1.94 -15.92
C TYR A 170 5.00 2.63 -15.24
N CYS A 171 6.12 1.93 -15.06
CA CYS A 171 7.35 2.53 -14.56
C CYS A 171 7.85 3.67 -15.47
N GLU A 172 7.85 3.49 -16.79
CA GLU A 172 8.24 4.52 -17.74
C GLU A 172 7.38 5.77 -17.64
N ASN A 173 6.06 5.62 -17.51
CA ASN A 173 5.13 6.74 -17.30
C ASN A 173 5.42 7.50 -16.01
N ILE A 174 5.80 6.81 -14.93
CA ILE A 174 6.24 7.48 -13.69
C ILE A 174 7.48 8.31 -13.94
N TYR A 175 8.48 7.76 -14.66
CA TYR A 175 9.74 8.46 -14.92
C TYR A 175 9.55 9.72 -15.78
N GLU A 176 8.69 9.65 -16.80
CA GLU A 176 8.61 10.65 -17.85
C GLU A 176 7.56 11.74 -17.59
N SER A 177 6.45 11.43 -16.96
CA SER A 177 5.32 12.36 -16.94
C SER A 177 4.54 12.48 -15.63
N GLU A 178 4.31 11.38 -14.91
CA GLU A 178 3.40 11.43 -13.76
C GLU A 178 3.95 12.27 -12.60
N LEU A 179 5.25 12.17 -12.34
CA LEU A 179 5.88 12.94 -11.27
C LEU A 179 5.83 14.44 -11.55
N GLU A 180 6.16 14.86 -12.77
CA GLU A 180 6.13 16.27 -13.16
C GLU A 180 4.69 16.83 -13.08
N ALA A 181 3.73 16.08 -13.58
CA ALA A 181 2.32 16.46 -13.55
C ALA A 181 1.75 16.60 -12.12
N ALA A 182 2.19 15.75 -11.19
CA ALA A 182 1.68 15.75 -9.82
C ALA A 182 2.34 16.83 -8.92
N VAL A 183 3.63 17.07 -9.09
CA VAL A 183 4.43 17.92 -8.18
C VAL A 183 4.65 19.31 -8.76
N GLY A 184 4.44 19.49 -10.08
CA GLY A 184 4.64 20.76 -10.76
C GLY A 184 6.13 21.19 -10.87
N VAL A 185 7.06 20.26 -10.58
CA VAL A 185 8.50 20.48 -10.65
C VAL A 185 9.10 19.47 -11.63
N ARG A 186 9.90 19.99 -12.57
CA ARG A 186 10.60 19.16 -13.55
C ARG A 186 11.63 18.27 -12.86
N HIS A 187 11.51 16.97 -13.02
CA HIS A 187 12.44 15.96 -12.50
C HIS A 187 13.33 15.41 -13.63
N ASN A 188 14.50 14.91 -13.25
CA ASN A 188 15.35 14.17 -14.16
C ASN A 188 14.84 12.71 -14.25
N PRO A 189 14.28 12.26 -15.42
CA PRO A 189 13.74 10.92 -15.57
C PRO A 189 14.75 9.81 -15.24
N ASP A 190 16.03 9.99 -15.59
CA ASP A 190 17.09 9.03 -15.30
C ASP A 190 17.38 8.92 -13.80
N ALA A 191 17.28 10.02 -13.05
CA ALA A 191 17.43 10.00 -11.61
C ALA A 191 16.25 9.25 -10.95
N VAL A 192 15.02 9.49 -11.42
CA VAL A 192 13.82 8.78 -10.95
C VAL A 192 13.91 7.28 -11.27
N ARG A 193 14.34 6.92 -12.48
CA ARG A 193 14.56 5.52 -12.88
C ARG A 193 15.56 4.83 -11.95
N ARG A 194 16.72 5.45 -11.70
CA ARG A 194 17.72 4.92 -10.76
C ARG A 194 17.17 4.80 -9.34
N LEU A 195 16.38 5.77 -8.88
CA LEU A 195 15.75 5.71 -7.57
C LEU A 195 14.79 4.52 -7.46
N ILE A 196 13.88 4.37 -8.41
CA ILE A 196 12.94 3.24 -8.40
C ILE A 196 13.70 1.90 -8.49
N SER A 197 14.77 1.82 -9.29
CA SER A 197 15.62 0.62 -9.34
C SER A 197 16.35 0.37 -8.01
N SER A 198 16.82 1.41 -7.31
CA SER A 198 17.42 1.28 -5.98
C SER A 198 16.41 0.81 -4.94
N VAL A 199 15.21 1.38 -4.93
CA VAL A 199 14.11 0.94 -4.05
C VAL A 199 13.71 -0.51 -4.37
N ALA A 200 13.58 -0.86 -5.65
CA ALA A 200 13.24 -2.23 -6.09
C ALA A 200 14.27 -3.26 -5.65
N ARG A 201 15.56 -2.92 -5.71
CA ARG A 201 16.66 -3.79 -5.26
C ARG A 201 16.70 -3.98 -3.74
N ASN A 202 16.26 -2.96 -3.01
CA ASN A 202 16.20 -2.95 -1.54
C ASN A 202 14.75 -3.02 -1.03
N ILE A 203 13.85 -3.64 -1.80
CA ILE A 203 12.44 -3.74 -1.42
C ILE A 203 12.30 -4.49 -0.09
N SER A 204 11.35 -4.07 0.75
CA SER A 204 11.13 -4.62 2.09
C SER A 204 12.31 -4.43 3.06
N SER A 205 13.27 -3.57 2.75
CA SER A 205 14.41 -3.29 3.63
C SER A 205 14.43 -1.84 4.12
N GLU A 206 15.14 -1.61 5.23
CA GLU A 206 15.41 -0.27 5.75
C GLU A 206 16.56 0.38 4.99
N ALA A 207 16.33 0.79 3.75
CA ALA A 207 17.33 1.53 2.99
C ALA A 207 17.42 2.98 3.49
N THR A 208 18.61 3.42 3.87
CA THR A 208 18.81 4.81 4.30
C THR A 208 18.85 5.75 3.10
N LEU A 209 18.44 7.01 3.31
CA LEU A 209 18.56 8.05 2.26
C LEU A 209 19.99 8.19 1.75
N GLN A 210 20.99 7.94 2.62
CA GLN A 210 22.41 7.99 2.25
C GLN A 210 22.81 6.81 1.34
N SER A 211 22.31 5.59 1.59
CA SER A 211 22.58 4.44 0.73
C SER A 211 21.92 4.61 -0.64
N ILE A 212 20.67 5.05 -0.66
CA ILE A 212 19.95 5.34 -1.91
C ILE A 212 20.65 6.47 -2.69
N ALA A 213 21.11 7.53 -2.00
CA ALA A 213 21.83 8.64 -2.64
C ALA A 213 23.11 8.18 -3.37
N LYS A 214 23.84 7.22 -2.79
CA LYS A 214 25.01 6.59 -3.42
C LYS A 214 24.61 5.77 -4.65
N ASP A 215 23.51 5.02 -4.56
CA ASP A 215 23.02 4.17 -5.64
C ASP A 215 22.59 4.97 -6.87
N ILE A 216 21.95 6.13 -6.66
CA ILE A 216 21.42 6.93 -7.76
C ILE A 216 22.40 7.94 -8.34
N ALA A 217 23.55 8.15 -7.68
CA ALA A 217 24.56 9.08 -8.14
C ALA A 217 25.20 8.60 -9.46
N PRO A 218 25.26 9.43 -10.51
CA PRO A 218 26.06 9.13 -11.69
C PRO A 218 27.54 8.93 -11.35
N ALA A 219 28.25 8.16 -12.16
CA ALA A 219 29.69 7.93 -11.94
C ALA A 219 30.45 9.26 -11.82
N GLY A 220 31.24 9.40 -10.77
CA GLY A 220 32.04 10.62 -10.50
C GLY A 220 31.25 11.81 -9.93
N SER A 221 30.00 11.63 -9.55
CA SER A 221 29.15 12.66 -8.94
C SER A 221 28.59 12.20 -7.57
N SER A 222 27.96 13.13 -6.86
CA SER A 222 27.24 12.85 -5.62
C SER A 222 25.81 13.39 -5.69
N VAL A 223 24.88 12.71 -5.02
CA VAL A 223 23.50 13.17 -4.84
C VAL A 223 23.28 13.39 -3.35
N GLU A 224 22.71 14.53 -3.00
CA GLU A 224 22.41 14.82 -1.60
C GLU A 224 21.21 14.00 -1.09
N PRO A 225 21.24 13.48 0.15
CA PRO A 225 20.11 12.77 0.76
C PRO A 225 18.80 13.56 0.74
N LYS A 226 18.86 14.90 0.80
CA LYS A 226 17.70 15.78 0.69
C LYS A 226 17.01 15.68 -0.68
N THR A 227 17.79 15.50 -1.75
CA THR A 227 17.25 15.30 -3.11
C THR A 227 16.52 13.93 -3.19
N VAL A 228 17.09 12.90 -2.57
CA VAL A 228 16.44 11.59 -2.47
C VAL A 228 15.11 11.70 -1.73
N ALA A 229 15.07 12.38 -0.59
CA ALA A 229 13.85 12.61 0.18
C ALA A 229 12.78 13.30 -0.66
N ALA A 230 13.13 14.35 -1.43
CA ALA A 230 12.20 15.05 -2.31
C ALA A 230 11.63 14.13 -3.41
N TYR A 231 12.44 13.23 -3.97
CA TYR A 231 11.97 12.25 -4.95
C TYR A 231 11.06 11.18 -4.31
N ILE A 232 11.36 10.72 -3.10
CA ILE A 232 10.51 9.80 -2.33
C ILE A 232 9.16 10.46 -2.04
N ASP A 233 9.15 11.70 -1.59
CA ASP A 233 7.93 12.48 -1.35
C ASP A 233 7.09 12.59 -2.63
N ALA A 234 7.73 12.86 -3.77
CA ALA A 234 7.07 12.95 -5.06
C ALA A 234 6.44 11.59 -5.48
N LEU A 235 7.18 10.48 -5.31
CA LEU A 235 6.67 9.12 -5.57
C LEU A 235 5.50 8.75 -4.65
N ASN A 236 5.55 9.18 -3.38
CA ASN A 236 4.43 9.02 -2.44
C ASN A 236 3.19 9.82 -2.89
N GLN A 237 3.36 11.02 -3.45
CA GLN A 237 2.25 11.85 -3.94
C GLN A 237 1.51 11.23 -5.14
N VAL A 238 2.22 10.50 -6.01
CA VAL A 238 1.62 9.74 -7.13
C VAL A 238 1.26 8.32 -6.74
N PHE A 239 1.41 7.98 -5.47
CA PHE A 239 1.11 6.66 -4.93
C PHE A 239 1.92 5.51 -5.55
N ALA A 240 3.06 5.78 -6.13
CA ALA A 240 3.95 4.79 -6.70
C ALA A 240 4.82 4.10 -5.65
N LEU A 241 5.01 4.77 -4.50
CA LEU A 241 5.78 4.29 -3.36
C LEU A 241 4.96 4.41 -2.08
N GLU A 242 5.14 3.49 -1.17
CA GLU A 242 4.56 3.52 0.18
C GLU A 242 5.62 3.21 1.24
N GLU A 243 5.64 4.01 2.27
CA GLU A 243 6.45 3.75 3.44
C GLU A 243 5.72 2.84 4.41
N LEU A 244 6.42 1.84 4.95
CA LEU A 244 5.97 1.04 6.08
C LEU A 244 6.66 1.59 7.33
N PRO A 245 5.94 2.37 8.16
CA PRO A 245 6.54 3.01 9.32
C PRO A 245 6.84 1.99 10.42
N ALA A 246 7.79 2.35 11.29
CA ALA A 246 8.09 1.54 12.46
C ALA A 246 6.97 1.63 13.50
N TRP A 247 6.62 0.48 14.09
CA TRP A 247 5.73 0.40 15.24
C TRP A 247 6.46 0.72 16.54
N SER A 248 5.76 1.25 17.52
CA SER A 248 6.29 1.48 18.84
C SER A 248 5.25 1.12 19.91
N VAL A 249 5.65 0.30 20.85
CA VAL A 249 4.86 -0.13 22.01
C VAL A 249 4.36 1.06 22.84
N SER A 250 5.06 2.17 22.86
CA SER A 250 4.70 3.36 23.61
C SER A 250 4.25 4.49 22.68
N LEU A 251 3.03 5.01 22.88
CA LEU A 251 2.50 6.16 22.15
C LEU A 251 3.42 7.40 22.20
N ARG A 252 4.23 7.53 23.25
CA ARG A 252 5.17 8.64 23.47
C ARG A 252 6.64 8.26 23.20
N SER A 253 6.89 7.10 22.59
CA SER A 253 8.26 6.65 22.33
C SER A 253 8.95 7.52 21.28
N ARG A 254 10.14 8.01 21.62
CA ARG A 254 11.05 8.69 20.68
C ARG A 254 11.65 7.71 19.66
N SER A 255 11.69 6.41 19.94
CA SER A 255 12.21 5.39 19.02
C SER A 255 11.38 5.30 17.75
N ARG A 256 10.05 5.41 17.83
CA ARG A 256 9.12 5.45 16.68
C ARG A 256 9.51 6.51 15.64
N LEU A 257 10.04 7.65 16.09
CA LEU A 257 10.46 8.76 15.22
C LEU A 257 11.89 8.64 14.69
N ARG A 258 12.66 7.67 15.19
CA ARG A 258 14.09 7.50 14.85
C ARG A 258 14.36 6.25 14.01
N THR A 259 13.45 5.28 14.01
CA THR A 259 13.57 4.07 13.19
C THR A 259 13.12 4.41 11.76
N SER A 260 13.94 4.03 10.79
CA SER A 260 13.64 4.24 9.37
C SER A 260 12.43 3.44 8.94
N SER A 261 11.61 3.98 8.06
CA SER A 261 10.55 3.23 7.39
C SER A 261 11.15 2.25 6.39
N LYS A 262 10.52 1.08 6.21
CA LYS A 262 10.77 0.23 5.06
C LYS A 262 10.08 0.82 3.83
N LEU A 263 10.72 0.74 2.66
CA LEU A 263 10.18 1.26 1.41
C LEU A 263 9.59 0.14 0.57
N HIS A 264 8.35 0.33 0.12
CA HIS A 264 7.65 -0.58 -0.79
C HIS A 264 7.19 0.19 -2.01
N LEU A 265 7.36 -0.37 -3.20
CA LEU A 265 6.61 0.11 -4.36
C LEU A 265 5.14 -0.26 -4.18
N ALA A 266 4.24 0.49 -4.81
CA ALA A 266 2.79 0.29 -4.68
C ALA A 266 2.35 -1.15 -5.01
N ASP A 267 3.15 -1.83 -5.82
CA ASP A 267 2.95 -3.22 -6.21
C ASP A 267 4.30 -3.93 -6.45
N PRO A 268 4.47 -5.19 -6.02
CA PRO A 268 5.71 -5.94 -6.25
C PRO A 268 6.04 -6.13 -7.74
N GLY A 269 5.04 -6.14 -8.63
CA GLY A 269 5.23 -6.21 -10.08
C GLY A 269 6.00 -5.02 -10.64
N LEU A 270 5.89 -3.83 -10.01
CA LEU A 270 6.70 -2.67 -10.38
C LEU A 270 8.18 -2.86 -10.01
N ALA A 271 8.47 -3.52 -8.88
CA ALA A 271 9.85 -3.83 -8.49
C ALA A 271 10.50 -4.81 -9.48
N CYS A 272 9.77 -5.87 -9.83
CA CYS A 272 10.21 -6.82 -10.85
C CYS A 272 10.44 -6.15 -12.21
N ALA A 273 9.53 -5.25 -12.62
CA ALA A 273 9.64 -4.52 -13.89
C ALA A 273 10.83 -3.55 -13.92
N ALA A 274 11.06 -2.80 -12.82
CA ALA A 274 12.16 -1.86 -12.69
C ALA A 274 13.55 -2.52 -12.79
N LEU A 275 13.66 -3.78 -12.38
CA LEU A 275 14.89 -4.58 -12.46
C LEU A 275 14.93 -5.51 -13.68
N GLY A 276 13.88 -5.54 -14.50
CA GLY A 276 13.79 -6.44 -15.66
C GLY A 276 13.72 -7.92 -15.27
N VAL A 277 13.13 -8.23 -14.11
CA VAL A 277 12.99 -9.59 -13.57
C VAL A 277 11.66 -10.19 -14.03
N GLY A 278 11.72 -11.32 -14.73
CA GLY A 278 10.57 -12.16 -15.07
C GLY A 278 10.41 -13.35 -14.10
N VAL A 279 9.37 -14.15 -14.32
CA VAL A 279 8.98 -15.26 -13.42
C VAL A 279 10.13 -16.23 -13.15
N ASP A 280 10.78 -16.73 -14.22
CA ASP A 280 11.85 -17.74 -14.09
C ASP A 280 13.07 -17.16 -13.35
N ARG A 281 13.42 -15.92 -13.61
CA ARG A 281 14.52 -15.23 -12.93
C ARG A 281 14.19 -14.98 -11.46
N LEU A 282 12.96 -14.57 -11.14
CA LEU A 282 12.53 -14.39 -9.75
C LEU A 282 12.55 -15.72 -9.01
N ALA A 283 11.99 -16.78 -9.60
CA ALA A 283 11.96 -18.10 -8.99
C ALA A 283 13.36 -18.73 -8.81
N SER A 284 14.35 -18.32 -9.62
CA SER A 284 15.74 -18.79 -9.50
C SER A 284 16.58 -18.01 -8.47
N ASP A 285 16.05 -16.93 -7.89
CA ASP A 285 16.70 -16.11 -6.86
C ASP A 285 15.83 -16.08 -5.59
N PRO A 286 15.92 -17.13 -4.73
CA PRO A 286 15.06 -17.25 -3.55
C PRO A 286 15.23 -16.10 -2.53
N GLU A 287 16.42 -15.48 -2.47
CA GLU A 287 16.69 -14.36 -1.56
C GLU A 287 15.90 -13.11 -2.00
N TYR A 288 16.05 -12.72 -3.25
CA TYR A 288 15.30 -11.59 -3.80
C TYR A 288 13.80 -11.90 -3.85
N PHE A 289 13.41 -13.13 -4.20
CA PHE A 289 12.00 -13.51 -4.17
C PHE A 289 11.41 -13.43 -2.76
N GLY A 290 12.17 -13.75 -1.73
CA GLY A 290 11.74 -13.56 -0.33
C GLY A 290 11.37 -12.11 -0.04
N GLN A 291 12.19 -11.14 -0.47
CA GLN A 291 11.92 -9.71 -0.31
C GLN A 291 10.68 -9.24 -1.10
N VAL A 292 10.55 -9.71 -2.34
CA VAL A 292 9.38 -9.41 -3.20
C VAL A 292 8.11 -10.02 -2.61
N PHE A 293 8.19 -11.25 -2.08
CA PHE A 293 7.10 -11.92 -1.39
C PHE A 293 6.68 -11.17 -0.13
N GLU A 294 7.63 -10.70 0.70
CA GLU A 294 7.32 -9.84 1.85
C GLU A 294 6.56 -8.59 1.41
N SER A 295 7.00 -7.92 0.34
CA SER A 295 6.29 -6.75 -0.19
C SER A 295 4.87 -7.08 -0.65
N MET A 296 4.65 -8.26 -1.26
CA MET A 296 3.33 -8.74 -1.65
C MET A 296 2.44 -8.98 -0.43
N VAL A 297 2.97 -9.63 0.61
CA VAL A 297 2.26 -9.85 1.88
C VAL A 297 1.91 -8.53 2.55
N ILE A 298 2.84 -7.57 2.62
CA ILE A 298 2.58 -6.25 3.21
C ILE A 298 1.47 -5.50 2.46
N ARG A 299 1.44 -5.55 1.12
CA ARG A 299 0.34 -4.99 0.31
C ARG A 299 -1.00 -5.62 0.72
N ASP A 300 -1.06 -6.94 0.79
CA ASP A 300 -2.27 -7.68 1.10
C ASP A 300 -2.72 -7.41 2.55
N LEU A 301 -1.81 -7.49 3.53
CA LEU A 301 -2.13 -7.17 4.93
C LEU A 301 -2.65 -5.73 5.09
N ARG A 302 -2.09 -4.76 4.38
CA ARG A 302 -2.58 -3.38 4.39
C ARG A 302 -4.00 -3.27 3.83
N THR A 303 -4.31 -4.01 2.79
CA THR A 303 -5.64 -4.03 2.18
C THR A 303 -6.65 -4.67 3.15
N LEU A 304 -6.34 -5.87 3.64
CA LEU A 304 -7.20 -6.61 4.57
C LEU A 304 -7.41 -5.87 5.90
N ALA A 305 -6.34 -5.39 6.52
CA ALA A 305 -6.45 -4.67 7.79
C ALA A 305 -7.25 -3.36 7.66
N SER A 306 -7.15 -2.67 6.50
CA SER A 306 -7.87 -1.41 6.30
C SER A 306 -9.39 -1.56 6.27
N ALA A 307 -9.91 -2.76 5.96
CA ALA A 307 -11.34 -3.06 6.03
C ALA A 307 -11.89 -2.92 7.45
N GLU A 308 -11.07 -3.13 8.46
CA GLU A 308 -11.38 -2.99 9.88
C GLU A 308 -10.65 -1.79 10.53
N PHE A 309 -10.34 -0.77 9.74
CA PHE A 309 -9.60 0.43 10.17
C PHE A 309 -8.23 0.16 10.78
N GLY A 310 -7.68 -1.03 10.56
CA GLY A 310 -6.34 -1.44 10.98
C GLY A 310 -5.24 -0.73 10.20
N ARG A 311 -4.07 -0.64 10.82
CA ARG A 311 -2.86 -0.03 10.25
C ARG A 311 -1.70 -1.01 10.35
N VAL A 312 -0.87 -1.07 9.32
CA VAL A 312 0.28 -1.98 9.27
C VAL A 312 1.57 -1.20 9.43
N TYR A 313 2.45 -1.73 10.26
CA TYR A 313 3.77 -1.21 10.61
C TYR A 313 4.79 -2.34 10.52
N HIS A 314 6.09 -2.04 10.59
CA HIS A 314 7.13 -3.02 10.91
C HIS A 314 7.65 -2.80 12.34
N TYR A 315 8.34 -3.77 12.91
CA TYR A 315 9.01 -3.62 14.21
C TYR A 315 10.49 -3.90 14.06
N ARG A 316 11.30 -3.06 14.70
CA ARG A 316 12.72 -3.29 14.89
C ARG A 316 13.18 -2.61 16.17
N ASP A 317 13.97 -3.31 16.95
CA ASP A 317 14.56 -2.78 18.17
C ASP A 317 16.10 -2.65 18.07
N ASN A 318 16.69 -2.07 19.11
CA ASN A 318 18.14 -1.86 19.22
C ASN A 318 18.92 -3.15 19.54
N THR A 319 18.25 -4.26 19.83
CA THR A 319 18.88 -5.57 20.05
C THR A 319 18.94 -6.41 18.78
N GLY A 320 18.38 -5.89 17.67
CA GLY A 320 18.35 -6.56 16.39
C GLY A 320 17.14 -7.47 16.17
N LEU A 321 16.18 -7.50 17.11
CA LEU A 321 14.90 -8.18 16.87
C LEU A 321 14.10 -7.39 15.83
N GLU A 322 13.70 -8.06 14.77
CA GLU A 322 12.85 -7.54 13.70
C GLU A 322 11.59 -8.40 13.56
N VAL A 323 10.44 -7.76 13.25
CA VAL A 323 9.19 -8.43 12.87
C VAL A 323 8.61 -7.69 11.69
N ASP A 324 8.28 -8.43 10.64
CA ASP A 324 7.98 -7.90 9.31
C ASP A 324 6.69 -7.06 9.28
N ALA A 325 5.65 -7.45 10.01
CA ALA A 325 4.40 -6.71 10.09
C ALA A 325 3.80 -6.69 11.50
N ILE A 326 3.39 -5.51 11.94
CA ILE A 326 2.51 -5.31 13.11
C ILE A 326 1.22 -4.70 12.60
N ILE A 327 0.10 -5.30 12.93
CA ILE A 327 -1.23 -4.77 12.60
C ILE A 327 -1.79 -4.15 13.89
N GLU A 328 -2.11 -2.87 13.85
CA GLU A 328 -2.70 -2.14 14.97
C GLU A 328 -4.14 -1.79 14.62
N TYR A 329 -5.08 -2.12 15.50
CA TYR A 329 -6.49 -1.76 15.44
C TYR A 329 -6.79 -0.70 16.51
N PRO A 330 -6.65 0.60 16.18
CA PRO A 330 -6.68 1.66 17.18
C PRO A 330 -8.01 1.78 17.91
N GLU A 331 -9.13 1.48 17.23
CA GLU A 331 -10.48 1.58 17.78
C GLU A 331 -10.74 0.51 18.84
N ASP A 332 -10.15 -0.68 18.67
CA ASP A 332 -10.28 -1.82 19.59
C ASP A 332 -9.15 -1.90 20.61
N SER A 333 -8.13 -1.04 20.50
CA SER A 333 -6.88 -1.14 21.29
C SER A 333 -6.23 -2.52 21.18
N LYS A 334 -6.32 -3.16 20.01
CA LYS A 334 -5.74 -4.47 19.71
C LYS A 334 -4.57 -4.34 18.76
N TRP A 335 -3.68 -5.30 18.83
CA TRP A 335 -2.59 -5.45 17.88
C TRP A 335 -2.32 -6.92 17.57
N ALA A 336 -1.71 -7.18 16.45
CA ALA A 336 -1.24 -8.50 16.03
C ALA A 336 0.13 -8.39 15.38
N ALA A 337 0.87 -9.49 15.30
CA ALA A 337 2.18 -9.51 14.66
C ALA A 337 2.30 -10.66 13.66
N CYS A 338 2.95 -10.37 12.53
CA CYS A 338 3.19 -11.32 11.47
C CYS A 338 4.66 -11.29 11.05
N GLU A 339 5.26 -12.47 10.92
CA GLU A 339 6.49 -12.72 10.20
C GLU A 339 6.18 -13.26 8.81
N VAL A 340 7.03 -13.01 7.84
CA VAL A 340 6.86 -13.43 6.45
C VAL A 340 7.99 -14.36 6.04
N LYS A 341 7.66 -15.56 5.61
CA LYS A 341 8.64 -16.56 5.17
C LYS A 341 8.15 -17.23 3.89
N LEU A 342 8.89 -17.10 2.80
CA LEU A 342 8.52 -17.70 1.52
C LEU A 342 8.46 -19.22 1.58
N GLY A 343 9.34 -19.86 2.36
CA GLY A 343 9.41 -21.32 2.54
C GLY A 343 9.25 -21.74 4.00
N SER A 344 9.22 -23.09 4.23
CA SER A 344 8.99 -23.67 5.54
C SER A 344 10.22 -23.71 6.46
N SER A 345 11.44 -23.61 5.91
CA SER A 345 12.69 -23.85 6.67
C SER A 345 12.95 -22.88 7.81
N ARG A 346 12.34 -21.68 7.77
CA ARG A 346 12.52 -20.61 8.77
C ARG A 346 11.27 -20.32 9.60
N ILE A 347 10.26 -21.19 9.58
CA ILE A 347 9.02 -21.02 10.36
C ILE A 347 9.32 -21.01 11.86
N HIS A 348 10.20 -21.90 12.35
CA HIS A 348 10.56 -21.96 13.76
C HIS A 348 11.28 -20.68 14.23
N GLU A 349 12.20 -20.15 13.45
CA GLU A 349 12.86 -18.86 13.74
C GLU A 349 11.82 -17.72 13.79
N ALA A 350 10.87 -17.71 12.87
CA ALA A 350 9.77 -16.73 12.85
C ALA A 350 8.87 -16.84 14.10
N GLU A 351 8.53 -18.06 14.51
CA GLU A 351 7.81 -18.33 15.75
C GLU A 351 8.55 -17.76 16.97
N GLU A 352 9.86 -18.03 17.09
CA GLU A 352 10.68 -17.53 18.19
C GLU A 352 10.71 -16.01 18.25
N ASN A 353 10.85 -15.33 17.10
CA ASN A 353 10.83 -13.87 17.00
C ASN A 353 9.50 -13.28 17.46
N LEU A 354 8.39 -13.86 17.01
CA LEU A 354 7.04 -13.42 17.39
C LEU A 354 6.79 -13.60 18.89
N LEU A 355 7.17 -14.75 19.45
CA LEU A 355 7.03 -15.02 20.89
C LEU A 355 7.94 -14.10 21.71
N LYS A 356 9.16 -13.84 21.27
CA LYS A 356 10.09 -12.91 21.90
C LYS A 356 9.56 -11.47 21.87
N LEU A 357 8.97 -11.04 20.75
CA LEU A 357 8.29 -9.75 20.70
C LEU A 357 7.18 -9.67 21.74
N ALA A 358 6.27 -10.65 21.74
CA ALA A 358 5.07 -10.63 22.58
C ALA A 358 5.36 -10.75 24.08
N ASN A 359 6.37 -11.57 24.47
CA ASN A 359 6.66 -11.87 25.87
C ASN A 359 7.73 -10.96 26.48
N ASP A 360 8.72 -10.52 25.69
CA ASP A 360 9.92 -9.86 26.23
C ASP A 360 10.02 -8.38 25.84
N ARG A 361 9.33 -7.93 24.78
CA ARG A 361 9.48 -6.57 24.23
C ARG A 361 8.27 -5.69 24.44
N VAL A 362 7.09 -6.29 24.52
CA VAL A 362 5.82 -5.59 24.69
C VAL A 362 5.40 -5.59 26.16
N ASP A 363 5.19 -4.39 26.71
CA ASP A 363 4.58 -4.23 28.02
C ASP A 363 3.08 -4.54 27.93
N VAL A 364 2.73 -5.79 28.22
CA VAL A 364 1.35 -6.31 28.12
C VAL A 364 0.37 -5.55 29.02
N GLU A 365 0.82 -4.96 30.13
CA GLU A 365 -0.05 -4.16 31.00
C GLU A 365 -0.47 -2.85 30.34
N LYS A 366 0.38 -2.31 29.43
CA LYS A 366 0.10 -1.04 28.73
C LYS A 366 -0.60 -1.21 27.38
N VAL A 367 -0.29 -2.26 26.65
CA VAL A 367 -0.70 -2.42 25.24
C VAL A 367 -1.62 -3.62 25.03
N GLY A 368 -1.75 -4.47 26.03
CA GLY A 368 -2.49 -5.73 25.92
C GLY A 368 -1.69 -6.85 25.25
N LYS A 369 -2.25 -8.05 25.30
CA LYS A 369 -1.71 -9.20 24.54
C LYS A 369 -2.02 -9.04 23.06
N PRO A 370 -1.19 -9.61 22.17
CA PRO A 370 -1.52 -9.66 20.73
C PRO A 370 -2.84 -10.41 20.54
N ALA A 371 -3.66 -9.94 19.59
CA ALA A 371 -4.88 -10.65 19.20
C ALA A 371 -4.52 -11.99 18.54
N PHE A 372 -3.44 -11.99 17.74
CA PHE A 372 -2.83 -13.20 17.19
C PHE A 372 -1.36 -12.97 16.85
N LEU A 373 -0.64 -14.07 16.70
CA LEU A 373 0.70 -14.14 16.14
C LEU A 373 0.66 -15.09 14.93
N ALA A 374 1.19 -14.67 13.78
CA ALA A 374 1.14 -15.48 12.57
C ALA A 374 2.44 -15.44 11.76
N VAL A 375 2.79 -16.56 11.14
CA VAL A 375 3.81 -16.64 10.10
C VAL A 375 3.08 -16.75 8.76
N ILE A 376 3.14 -15.70 7.93
CA ILE A 376 2.56 -15.71 6.59
C ILE A 376 3.55 -16.35 5.64
N THR A 377 3.11 -17.38 4.93
CA THR A 377 4.03 -18.22 4.16
C THR A 377 3.66 -18.36 2.68
N GLY A 378 4.64 -18.77 1.88
CA GLY A 378 4.42 -19.27 0.52
C GLY A 378 4.27 -20.79 0.45
N THR A 379 3.94 -21.47 1.58
CA THR A 379 3.77 -22.91 1.67
C THR A 379 2.32 -23.36 1.39
N GLU A 380 2.07 -24.65 1.43
CA GLU A 380 0.77 -25.23 1.05
C GLU A 380 -0.25 -25.23 2.21
N TYR A 381 0.19 -25.52 3.44
CA TYR A 381 -0.73 -25.83 4.54
C TYR A 381 -0.80 -24.73 5.58
N ALA A 382 -2.04 -24.40 6.00
CA ALA A 382 -2.31 -23.59 7.18
C ALA A 382 -2.52 -24.49 8.41
N TYR A 383 -1.93 -24.12 9.53
CA TYR A 383 -2.06 -24.81 10.81
C TYR A 383 -1.68 -23.89 11.97
N THR A 384 -2.01 -24.33 13.20
CA THR A 384 -1.61 -23.63 14.41
C THR A 384 -0.55 -24.45 15.16
N LEU A 385 0.57 -23.81 15.50
CA LEU A 385 1.64 -24.40 16.28
C LEU A 385 1.21 -24.60 17.76
N PRO A 386 1.87 -25.49 18.51
CA PRO A 386 1.57 -25.69 19.93
C PRO A 386 1.70 -24.43 20.80
N SER A 387 2.51 -23.47 20.39
CA SER A 387 2.66 -22.16 20.99
C SER A 387 1.46 -21.22 20.80
N GLY A 388 0.51 -21.57 19.92
CA GLY A 388 -0.60 -20.75 19.49
C GLY A 388 -0.28 -19.84 18.31
N VAL A 389 0.95 -19.84 17.77
CA VAL A 389 1.31 -19.11 16.55
C VAL A 389 0.68 -19.80 15.34
N HIS A 390 0.00 -19.04 14.50
CA HIS A 390 -0.59 -19.56 13.26
C HIS A 390 0.43 -19.55 12.12
N VAL A 391 0.42 -20.58 11.30
CA VAL A 391 1.13 -20.63 10.01
C VAL A 391 0.08 -20.54 8.92
N VAL A 392 0.13 -19.49 8.11
CA VAL A 392 -0.94 -19.16 7.15
C VAL A 392 -0.34 -18.90 5.77
N PRO A 393 -0.57 -19.77 4.78
CA PRO A 393 -0.23 -19.48 3.40
C PRO A 393 -0.94 -18.23 2.89
N LEU A 394 -0.22 -17.37 2.14
CA LEU A 394 -0.83 -16.18 1.54
C LEU A 394 -2.00 -16.53 0.60
N GLY A 395 -1.95 -17.71 -0.05
CA GLY A 395 -3.00 -18.19 -0.96
C GLY A 395 -4.31 -18.62 -0.28
N VAL A 396 -4.41 -18.56 1.06
CA VAL A 396 -5.66 -18.81 1.80
C VAL A 396 -6.10 -17.60 2.63
N LEU A 397 -5.31 -16.52 2.67
CA LEU A 397 -5.61 -15.33 3.45
C LEU A 397 -6.67 -14.47 2.75
N GLY A 398 -7.66 -13.97 3.54
CA GLY A 398 -8.76 -13.15 3.05
C GLY A 398 -9.34 -12.20 4.09
N TYR A 399 -10.54 -11.69 3.80
CA TYR A 399 -11.29 -10.76 4.66
C TYR A 399 -11.95 -11.46 5.85
#